data_db49f4ef43a83e7b74bce4b429912d30
#
_entry.id   db49f4ef43a83e7b74bce4b429912d30
#
_cell.length_a   1.000
_cell.length_b   1.000
_cell.length_c   1.000
_cell.angle_alpha   90.00
_cell.angle_beta   90.00
_cell.angle_gamma   90.00
#
_symmetry.space_group_name_H-M   'P 1'
#
loop_
_entity.id
_entity.type
_entity.pdbx_description
1 polymer ?
#
loop_
_entity_poly.entity_id
_entity_poly.type
_entity_poly.pdbx_seq_one_letter_code
_entity_poly.pdbx_strand_id
1 'polypeptide(L)'
;MSAYDVLPDAVVCLDGDRRIVEANSMAASLTGFAAEEMVGEPCDLLAPRAKDGTPLLDGAWHPSARLRSVTLVPEHEITIERADGEPVRVFAAGRYQRDPGGAVVGLVVSFRPADLRRHQHATGIEIVSTVSHELRSPLTSVKGYTSLLLNRWDRLRDDQKRMMLEQVNHDADRVTRLITELLDISRLESGRLVLRRQMVDLPALSRNVVEKVKMEYPDLDCTVDFPDAFPPVYADPDKVVQVLTNLVENACKYASPVGLSVEGTVRDSEVSLAVRDRGEGFPERDLARVFTKFFRRAETKPNGTGLGLWISRGLVEAHGGRLDVTSVRGEGSTFRFTLPLYAFEELHGA
;
A
#
# COMPACT_ATOMS: atom_id res chain seq x y z
N MET A 1 22.98 3.31 -23.77
CA MET A 1 21.93 3.65 -22.77
C MET A 1 20.74 4.11 -23.56
N SER A 2 19.63 3.40 -23.47
CA SER A 2 18.38 3.71 -24.19
C SER A 2 17.78 5.02 -23.69
N ALA A 3 17.15 5.80 -24.60
CA ALA A 3 16.38 6.98 -24.19
C ALA A 3 15.22 6.64 -23.24
N TYR A 4 14.82 5.37 -23.21
CA TYR A 4 13.73 4.84 -22.39
C TYR A 4 14.19 4.22 -21.05
N ASP A 5 15.49 4.26 -20.71
CA ASP A 5 16.01 3.71 -19.44
C ASP A 5 15.50 4.47 -18.20
N VAL A 6 14.98 5.67 -18.38
CA VAL A 6 14.33 6.45 -17.30
C VAL A 6 12.91 5.99 -16.99
N LEU A 7 12.30 5.12 -17.82
CA LEU A 7 10.95 4.63 -17.62
C LEU A 7 10.95 3.37 -16.72
N PRO A 8 9.98 3.26 -15.80
CA PRO A 8 9.86 2.09 -14.93
C PRO A 8 9.32 0.86 -15.64
N ASP A 9 8.77 1.02 -16.85
CA ASP A 9 8.20 -0.06 -17.66
C ASP A 9 9.24 -0.64 -18.60
N ALA A 10 9.12 -1.93 -18.92
CA ALA A 10 9.87 -2.53 -20.00
C ALA A 10 9.40 -1.95 -21.34
N VAL A 11 10.31 -1.42 -22.15
CA VAL A 11 10.00 -0.79 -23.44
C VAL A 11 10.84 -1.41 -24.54
N VAL A 12 10.14 -1.76 -25.66
CA VAL A 12 10.75 -2.25 -26.89
C VAL A 12 10.22 -1.41 -28.06
N CYS A 13 11.13 -0.93 -28.91
CA CYS A 13 10.79 -0.21 -30.14
C CYS A 13 11.05 -1.10 -31.35
N LEU A 14 10.08 -1.13 -32.26
CA LEU A 14 10.14 -1.87 -33.50
C LEU A 14 10.19 -0.90 -34.69
N ASP A 15 10.92 -1.25 -35.75
CA ASP A 15 10.88 -0.57 -37.05
C ASP A 15 9.69 -1.02 -37.92
N GLY A 16 9.63 -0.52 -39.17
CA GLY A 16 8.61 -0.87 -40.16
C GLY A 16 8.63 -2.34 -40.58
N ASP A 17 9.78 -3.01 -40.47
CA ASP A 17 9.96 -4.43 -40.74
C ASP A 17 9.81 -5.30 -39.49
N ARG A 18 9.37 -4.71 -38.38
CA ARG A 18 9.11 -5.35 -37.08
C ARG A 18 10.38 -5.90 -36.42
N ARG A 19 11.53 -5.34 -36.74
CA ARG A 19 12.76 -5.63 -36.00
C ARG A 19 12.86 -4.72 -34.79
N ILE A 20 13.42 -5.26 -33.75
CA ILE A 20 13.70 -4.51 -32.51
C ILE A 20 14.84 -3.54 -32.81
N VAL A 21 14.57 -2.24 -32.70
CA VAL A 21 15.58 -1.20 -32.89
C VAL A 21 16.11 -0.62 -31.60
N GLU A 22 15.32 -0.76 -30.53
CA GLU A 22 15.71 -0.30 -29.20
C GLU A 22 14.97 -1.11 -28.13
N ALA A 23 15.67 -1.43 -27.04
CA ALA A 23 15.10 -2.04 -25.83
C ALA A 23 15.77 -1.40 -24.61
N ASN A 24 14.98 -1.11 -23.55
CA ASN A 24 15.52 -0.54 -22.34
C ASN A 24 15.98 -1.64 -21.34
N SER A 25 16.67 -1.24 -20.28
CA SER A 25 17.18 -2.12 -19.23
C SER A 25 16.06 -2.92 -18.53
N MET A 26 14.85 -2.34 -18.43
CA MET A 26 13.69 -3.03 -17.87
C MET A 26 13.17 -4.15 -18.80
N ALA A 27 13.25 -3.97 -20.14
CA ALA A 27 12.92 -5.01 -21.10
C ALA A 27 13.93 -6.17 -21.00
N ALA A 28 15.22 -5.88 -20.87
CA ALA A 28 16.24 -6.90 -20.65
C ALA A 28 15.98 -7.67 -19.35
N SER A 29 15.68 -7.02 -18.25
CA SER A 29 15.34 -7.66 -16.97
C SER A 29 14.09 -8.54 -17.05
N LEU A 30 13.06 -8.08 -17.77
CA LEU A 30 11.78 -8.81 -17.90
C LEU A 30 11.92 -10.04 -18.78
N THR A 31 12.62 -9.92 -19.91
CA THR A 31 12.71 -10.97 -20.93
C THR A 31 13.87 -11.93 -20.71
N GLY A 32 14.90 -11.51 -19.96
CA GLY A 32 16.11 -12.28 -19.74
C GLY A 32 17.10 -12.22 -20.92
N PHE A 33 16.77 -11.54 -22.03
CA PHE A 33 17.70 -11.26 -23.13
C PHE A 33 18.48 -9.99 -22.82
N ALA A 34 19.76 -9.92 -23.16
CA ALA A 34 20.49 -8.66 -23.11
C ALA A 34 19.91 -7.67 -24.14
N ALA A 35 19.88 -6.36 -23.80
CA ALA A 35 19.31 -5.37 -24.72
C ALA A 35 19.99 -5.36 -26.08
N GLU A 36 21.32 -5.56 -26.09
CA GLU A 36 22.16 -5.64 -27.30
C GLU A 36 21.84 -6.89 -28.14
N GLU A 37 21.44 -8.00 -27.50
CA GLU A 37 21.05 -9.24 -28.19
C GLU A 37 19.68 -9.12 -28.85
N MET A 38 18.79 -8.30 -28.28
CA MET A 38 17.46 -8.06 -28.86
C MET A 38 17.52 -7.14 -30.08
N VAL A 39 18.44 -6.16 -30.11
CA VAL A 39 18.50 -5.18 -31.19
C VAL A 39 18.90 -5.83 -32.51
N GLY A 40 18.11 -5.61 -33.57
CA GLY A 40 18.27 -6.22 -34.90
C GLY A 40 17.46 -7.49 -35.11
N GLU A 41 17.02 -8.14 -34.01
CA GLU A 41 16.22 -9.36 -34.09
C GLU A 41 14.75 -9.04 -34.42
N PRO A 42 14.02 -9.97 -35.07
CA PRO A 42 12.60 -9.86 -35.26
C PRO A 42 11.87 -9.85 -33.90
N CYS A 43 10.75 -9.13 -33.81
CA CYS A 43 9.91 -9.13 -32.60
C CYS A 43 9.37 -10.53 -32.24
N ASP A 44 9.39 -11.46 -33.17
CA ASP A 44 9.03 -12.87 -32.97
C ASP A 44 10.01 -13.59 -31.99
N LEU A 45 11.18 -13.00 -31.71
CA LEU A 45 12.09 -13.45 -30.66
C LEU A 45 11.37 -13.60 -29.30
N LEU A 46 10.42 -12.71 -29.01
CA LEU A 46 9.63 -12.74 -27.78
C LEU A 46 8.38 -13.64 -27.89
N ALA A 47 8.14 -14.28 -29.03
CA ALA A 47 7.00 -15.15 -29.32
C ALA A 47 5.66 -14.66 -28.76
N PRO A 48 5.25 -13.39 -28.99
CA PRO A 48 4.09 -12.80 -28.35
C PRO A 48 2.79 -13.53 -28.75
N ARG A 49 2.03 -14.00 -27.76
CA ARG A 49 0.77 -14.73 -27.95
C ARG A 49 -0.38 -14.04 -27.22
N ALA A 50 -1.55 -14.06 -27.83
CA ALA A 50 -2.77 -13.65 -27.17
C ALA A 50 -3.14 -14.62 -26.04
N LYS A 51 -4.11 -14.26 -25.21
CA LYS A 51 -4.55 -15.06 -24.07
C LYS A 51 -5.08 -16.46 -24.46
N ASP A 52 -5.59 -16.61 -25.68
CA ASP A 52 -6.04 -17.88 -26.25
C ASP A 52 -4.92 -18.71 -26.89
N GLY A 53 -3.67 -18.25 -26.80
CA GLY A 53 -2.49 -18.89 -27.38
C GLY A 53 -2.21 -18.53 -28.84
N THR A 54 -3.06 -17.72 -29.48
CA THR A 54 -2.88 -17.30 -30.89
C THR A 54 -1.64 -16.40 -31.00
N PRO A 55 -0.71 -16.65 -31.93
CA PRO A 55 0.40 -15.75 -32.21
C PRO A 55 -0.09 -14.35 -32.61
N LEU A 56 0.48 -13.32 -32.02
CA LEU A 56 0.05 -11.93 -32.26
C LEU A 56 0.67 -11.30 -33.49
N LEU A 57 1.85 -11.79 -33.91
CA LEU A 57 2.64 -11.21 -34.99
C LEU A 57 3.10 -12.31 -35.97
N ASP A 58 2.14 -13.06 -36.52
CA ASP A 58 2.41 -14.09 -37.55
C ASP A 58 2.70 -13.44 -38.89
N GLY A 59 3.92 -12.94 -39.05
CA GLY A 59 4.43 -12.39 -40.28
C GLY A 59 3.84 -11.04 -40.74
N ALA A 60 2.89 -10.43 -40.01
CA ALA A 60 2.27 -9.16 -40.37
C ALA A 60 1.95 -8.27 -39.17
N TRP A 61 1.78 -6.97 -39.40
CA TRP A 61 1.22 -6.07 -38.40
C TRP A 61 -0.24 -6.46 -38.11
N HIS A 62 -0.64 -6.26 -36.84
CA HIS A 62 -2.03 -6.45 -36.45
C HIS A 62 -3.00 -5.69 -37.41
N PRO A 63 -4.19 -6.23 -37.76
CA PRO A 63 -5.11 -5.60 -38.72
C PRO A 63 -5.46 -4.15 -38.43
N SER A 64 -5.45 -3.72 -37.14
CA SER A 64 -5.65 -2.32 -36.73
C SER A 64 -4.57 -1.37 -37.27
N ALA A 65 -3.39 -1.86 -37.60
CA ALA A 65 -2.30 -1.06 -38.17
C ALA A 65 -2.66 -0.54 -39.58
N ARG A 66 -3.61 -1.19 -40.31
CA ARG A 66 -4.09 -0.76 -41.65
C ARG A 66 -4.99 0.47 -41.56
N LEU A 67 -5.54 0.78 -40.40
CA LEU A 67 -6.41 1.94 -40.18
C LEU A 67 -5.57 3.15 -39.82
N ARG A 68 -5.48 4.15 -40.68
CA ARG A 68 -4.67 5.37 -40.45
C ARG A 68 -5.07 6.13 -39.21
N SER A 69 -6.31 6.06 -38.76
CA SER A 69 -6.84 6.69 -37.57
C SER A 69 -6.42 5.99 -36.26
N VAL A 70 -5.92 4.74 -36.36
CA VAL A 70 -5.49 3.98 -35.19
C VAL A 70 -4.01 4.27 -34.92
N THR A 71 -3.73 5.00 -33.88
CA THR A 71 -2.36 5.34 -33.43
C THR A 71 -1.95 4.60 -32.17
N LEU A 72 -2.93 4.06 -31.40
CA LEU A 72 -2.70 3.36 -30.15
C LEU A 72 -3.11 1.89 -30.28
N VAL A 73 -2.28 1.01 -29.75
CA VAL A 73 -2.65 -0.36 -29.42
C VAL A 73 -3.08 -0.34 -27.95
N PRO A 74 -4.39 -0.55 -27.68
CA PRO A 74 -4.88 -0.53 -26.33
C PRO A 74 -4.20 -1.64 -25.51
N GLU A 75 -4.10 -1.42 -24.20
CA GLU A 75 -3.49 -2.37 -23.30
C GLU A 75 -4.30 -3.69 -23.27
N HIS A 76 -3.62 -4.81 -23.43
CA HIS A 76 -4.20 -6.15 -23.30
C HIS A 76 -3.17 -7.16 -22.76
N GLU A 77 -3.69 -8.21 -22.14
CA GLU A 77 -2.87 -9.28 -21.58
C GLU A 77 -2.35 -10.18 -22.72
N ILE A 78 -1.03 -10.36 -22.77
CA ILE A 78 -0.35 -11.28 -23.70
C ILE A 78 0.63 -12.14 -22.92
N THR A 79 1.08 -13.23 -23.56
CA THR A 79 2.18 -14.04 -23.08
C THR A 79 3.39 -13.83 -24.00
N ILE A 80 4.55 -13.59 -23.43
CA ILE A 80 5.84 -13.56 -24.13
C ILE A 80 6.74 -14.66 -23.59
N GLU A 81 7.70 -15.11 -24.40
CA GLU A 81 8.68 -16.12 -24.02
C GLU A 81 10.00 -15.44 -23.61
N ARG A 82 10.58 -15.90 -22.51
CA ARG A 82 11.86 -15.40 -21.99
C ARG A 82 13.03 -16.17 -22.63
N ALA A 83 14.24 -15.67 -22.43
CA ALA A 83 15.49 -16.31 -22.91
C ALA A 83 15.69 -17.74 -22.38
N ASP A 84 15.14 -18.04 -21.19
CA ASP A 84 15.16 -19.38 -20.58
C ASP A 84 14.03 -20.31 -21.07
N GLY A 85 13.19 -19.83 -22.01
CA GLY A 85 12.05 -20.58 -22.55
C GLY A 85 10.80 -20.54 -21.66
N GLU A 86 10.85 -19.88 -20.49
CA GLU A 86 9.70 -19.77 -19.60
C GLU A 86 8.72 -18.71 -20.11
N PRO A 87 7.41 -19.02 -20.16
CA PRO A 87 6.40 -18.05 -20.56
C PRO A 87 6.13 -17.04 -19.44
N VAL A 88 6.13 -15.77 -19.75
CA VAL A 88 5.74 -14.71 -18.83
C VAL A 88 4.52 -13.95 -19.38
N ARG A 89 3.51 -13.75 -18.52
CA ARG A 89 2.32 -12.96 -18.86
C ARG A 89 2.57 -11.50 -18.56
N VAL A 90 2.26 -10.65 -19.53
CA VAL A 90 2.44 -9.22 -19.45
C VAL A 90 1.21 -8.47 -19.97
N PHE A 91 0.98 -7.28 -19.46
CA PHE A 91 0.12 -6.30 -20.14
C PHE A 91 0.97 -5.51 -21.13
N ALA A 92 0.58 -5.56 -22.40
CA ALA A 92 1.24 -4.84 -23.47
C ALA A 92 0.35 -3.70 -23.96
N ALA A 93 0.93 -2.50 -24.05
CA ALA A 93 0.33 -1.34 -24.70
C ALA A 93 1.32 -0.77 -25.72
N GLY A 94 0.82 -0.22 -26.83
CA GLY A 94 1.74 0.26 -27.85
C GLY A 94 1.25 1.52 -28.56
N ARG A 95 2.18 2.17 -29.26
CA ARG A 95 1.89 3.31 -30.13
C ARG A 95 2.59 3.14 -31.46
N TYR A 96 1.79 3.16 -32.56
CA TYR A 96 2.31 3.15 -33.92
C TYR A 96 3.00 4.49 -34.25
N GLN A 97 4.19 4.39 -34.80
CA GLN A 97 4.85 5.50 -35.49
C GLN A 97 4.49 5.44 -36.96
N ARG A 98 4.06 6.56 -37.52
CA ARG A 98 3.60 6.64 -38.93
C ARG A 98 4.34 7.74 -39.66
N ASP A 99 4.58 7.49 -40.94
CA ASP A 99 5.09 8.52 -41.84
C ASP A 99 3.96 9.53 -42.25
N PRO A 100 4.28 10.63 -42.92
CA PRO A 100 3.30 11.59 -43.38
C PRO A 100 2.24 10.98 -44.35
N GLY A 101 2.54 9.87 -45.00
CA GLY A 101 1.65 9.11 -45.86
C GLY A 101 0.69 8.20 -45.07
N GLY A 102 0.91 8.04 -43.77
CA GLY A 102 0.14 7.23 -42.86
C GLY A 102 0.55 5.74 -42.81
N ALA A 103 1.66 5.36 -43.45
CA ALA A 103 2.23 4.03 -43.34
C ALA A 103 2.87 3.84 -41.96
N VAL A 104 2.81 2.64 -41.42
CA VAL A 104 3.47 2.30 -40.14
C VAL A 104 4.96 2.15 -40.41
N VAL A 105 5.75 3.00 -39.79
CA VAL A 105 7.23 2.98 -39.83
C VAL A 105 7.84 2.45 -38.54
N GLY A 106 7.03 2.22 -37.50
CA GLY A 106 7.48 1.63 -36.24
C GLY A 106 6.36 1.45 -35.24
N LEU A 107 6.70 0.79 -34.12
CA LEU A 107 5.82 0.58 -32.98
C LEU A 107 6.65 0.67 -31.70
N VAL A 108 6.24 1.50 -30.78
CA VAL A 108 6.75 1.50 -29.39
C VAL A 108 5.80 0.70 -28.54
N VAL A 109 6.29 -0.33 -27.86
CA VAL A 109 5.51 -1.19 -26.99
C VAL A 109 6.07 -1.11 -25.57
N SER A 110 5.19 -0.91 -24.60
CA SER A 110 5.51 -1.07 -23.19
C SER A 110 4.90 -2.35 -22.64
N PHE A 111 5.68 -3.04 -21.78
CA PHE A 111 5.26 -4.27 -21.12
C PHE A 111 5.28 -4.08 -19.61
N ARG A 112 4.26 -4.61 -18.93
CA ARG A 112 4.19 -4.70 -17.47
C ARG A 112 3.86 -6.12 -17.05
N PRO A 113 4.57 -6.72 -16.08
CA PRO A 113 4.24 -8.06 -15.59
C PRO A 113 2.77 -8.15 -15.16
N ALA A 114 2.05 -9.17 -15.67
CA ALA A 114 0.62 -9.35 -15.36
C ALA A 114 0.39 -9.71 -13.89
N ASP A 115 1.36 -10.35 -13.25
CA ASP A 115 1.26 -10.74 -11.85
C ASP A 115 1.28 -9.54 -10.91
N LEU A 116 2.04 -8.49 -11.20
CA LEU A 116 2.00 -7.23 -10.45
C LEU A 116 0.61 -6.56 -10.51
N ARG A 117 -0.06 -6.63 -11.65
CA ARG A 117 -1.38 -6.01 -11.83
C ARG A 117 -2.52 -6.88 -11.32
N ARG A 118 -2.39 -8.21 -11.36
CA ARG A 118 -3.36 -9.12 -10.71
C ARG A 118 -3.39 -8.88 -9.20
N HIS A 119 -2.24 -8.69 -8.57
CA HIS A 119 -2.19 -8.29 -7.16
C HIS A 119 -2.88 -6.94 -6.92
N GLN A 120 -2.70 -5.95 -7.80
CA GLN A 120 -3.35 -4.63 -7.66
C GLN A 120 -4.87 -4.69 -7.92
N HIS A 121 -5.34 -5.44 -8.95
CA HIS A 121 -6.77 -5.56 -9.25
C HIS A 121 -7.50 -6.51 -8.30
N ALA A 122 -6.91 -7.66 -7.96
CA ALA A 122 -7.43 -8.55 -6.93
C ALA A 122 -7.51 -7.82 -5.59
N THR A 123 -6.47 -7.05 -5.26
CA THR A 123 -6.43 -6.21 -4.06
C THR A 123 -7.51 -5.12 -4.09
N GLY A 124 -7.78 -4.49 -5.23
CA GLY A 124 -8.85 -3.47 -5.37
C GLY A 124 -10.26 -4.05 -5.15
N ILE A 125 -10.56 -5.19 -5.74
CA ILE A 125 -11.85 -5.90 -5.55
C ILE A 125 -11.97 -6.44 -4.12
N GLU A 126 -10.89 -6.96 -3.55
CA GLU A 126 -10.82 -7.45 -2.20
C GLU A 126 -10.99 -6.30 -1.18
N ILE A 127 -10.37 -5.14 -1.44
CA ILE A 127 -10.58 -3.92 -0.64
C ILE A 127 -12.06 -3.54 -0.64
N VAL A 128 -12.69 -3.41 -1.81
CA VAL A 128 -14.11 -3.01 -1.91
C VAL A 128 -15.01 -4.04 -1.23
N SER A 129 -14.75 -5.33 -1.39
CA SER A 129 -15.53 -6.40 -0.75
C SER A 129 -15.39 -6.37 0.77
N THR A 130 -14.15 -6.35 1.28
CA THR A 130 -13.87 -6.37 2.72
C THR A 130 -14.39 -5.10 3.39
N VAL A 131 -14.12 -3.92 2.82
CA VAL A 131 -14.62 -2.65 3.32
C VAL A 131 -16.15 -2.60 3.32
N SER A 132 -16.80 -3.12 2.27
CA SER A 132 -18.27 -3.18 2.21
C SER A 132 -18.84 -4.05 3.33
N HIS A 133 -18.20 -5.17 3.67
CA HIS A 133 -18.60 -6.01 4.79
C HIS A 133 -18.36 -5.35 6.14
N GLU A 134 -17.19 -4.72 6.32
CA GLU A 134 -16.83 -4.02 7.56
C GLU A 134 -17.65 -2.74 7.79
N LEU A 135 -18.14 -2.08 6.74
CA LEU A 135 -19.06 -0.95 6.84
C LEU A 135 -20.51 -1.37 7.13
N ARG A 136 -20.95 -2.50 6.58
CA ARG A 136 -22.34 -2.97 6.72
C ARG A 136 -22.70 -3.23 8.17
N SER A 137 -21.81 -3.85 8.95
CA SER A 137 -22.04 -4.20 10.35
C SER A 137 -22.36 -2.98 11.22
N PRO A 138 -21.47 -1.95 11.34
CA PRO A 138 -21.75 -0.78 12.14
C PRO A 138 -22.95 0.02 11.63
N LEU A 139 -23.15 0.16 10.31
CA LEU A 139 -24.31 0.85 9.76
C LEU A 139 -25.64 0.13 10.09
N THR A 140 -25.65 -1.19 10.12
CA THR A 140 -26.83 -1.98 10.55
C THR A 140 -27.11 -1.75 12.02
N SER A 141 -26.08 -1.67 12.86
CA SER A 141 -26.20 -1.37 14.29
C SER A 141 -26.74 0.06 14.53
N VAL A 142 -26.13 1.06 13.89
CA VAL A 142 -26.61 2.46 13.93
C VAL A 142 -28.08 2.55 13.54
N LYS A 143 -28.46 1.92 12.39
CA LYS A 143 -29.85 1.92 11.92
C LYS A 143 -30.78 1.21 12.91
N GLY A 144 -30.34 0.09 13.50
CA GLY A 144 -31.13 -0.66 14.48
C GLY A 144 -31.41 0.13 15.74
N TYR A 145 -30.37 0.69 16.37
CA TYR A 145 -30.53 1.47 17.60
C TYR A 145 -31.29 2.78 17.39
N THR A 146 -31.02 3.50 16.30
CA THR A 146 -31.80 4.71 15.96
C THR A 146 -33.26 4.39 15.70
N SER A 147 -33.58 3.27 15.02
CA SER A 147 -34.97 2.83 14.82
C SER A 147 -35.66 2.46 16.14
N LEU A 148 -34.96 1.79 17.06
CA LEU A 148 -35.48 1.48 18.38
C LEU A 148 -35.75 2.73 19.21
N LEU A 149 -34.83 3.68 19.22
CA LEU A 149 -34.98 4.97 19.90
C LEU A 149 -36.18 5.73 19.35
N LEU A 150 -36.32 5.85 18.02
CA LEU A 150 -37.43 6.57 17.38
C LEU A 150 -38.80 5.95 17.64
N ASN A 151 -38.91 4.60 17.61
CA ASN A 151 -40.17 3.90 17.67
C ASN A 151 -40.61 3.55 19.11
N ARG A 152 -39.71 3.59 20.10
CA ARG A 152 -39.97 3.11 21.47
C ARG A 152 -39.45 4.06 22.54
N TRP A 153 -39.18 5.33 22.22
CA TRP A 153 -38.59 6.33 23.12
C TRP A 153 -39.22 6.35 24.50
N ASP A 154 -40.58 6.42 24.56
CA ASP A 154 -41.33 6.51 25.81
C ASP A 154 -41.38 5.21 26.63
N ARG A 155 -40.97 4.09 26.01
CA ARG A 155 -40.95 2.78 26.66
C ARG A 155 -39.54 2.36 27.14
N LEU A 156 -38.51 3.14 26.76
CA LEU A 156 -37.13 2.88 27.13
C LEU A 156 -36.78 3.67 28.39
N ARG A 157 -36.03 3.05 29.28
CA ARG A 157 -35.43 3.74 30.42
C ARG A 157 -34.27 4.63 29.95
N ASP A 158 -33.92 5.64 30.73
CA ASP A 158 -32.88 6.58 30.33
C ASP A 158 -31.49 5.96 30.24
N ASP A 159 -31.18 4.95 31.07
CA ASP A 159 -29.95 4.15 30.97
C ASP A 159 -29.87 3.38 29.64
N GLN A 160 -30.99 2.82 29.16
CA GLN A 160 -31.07 2.12 27.88
C GLN A 160 -30.92 3.09 26.69
N LYS A 161 -31.56 4.26 26.75
CA LYS A 161 -31.41 5.32 25.74
C LYS A 161 -29.96 5.75 25.62
N ARG A 162 -29.31 5.99 26.78
CA ARG A 162 -27.91 6.39 26.84
C ARG A 162 -27.00 5.35 26.23
N MET A 163 -27.11 4.09 26.63
CA MET A 163 -26.34 2.97 26.06
C MET A 163 -26.51 2.86 24.55
N MET A 164 -27.74 3.02 24.03
CA MET A 164 -28.01 2.96 22.58
C MET A 164 -27.36 4.15 21.84
N LEU A 165 -27.41 5.36 22.40
CA LEU A 165 -26.76 6.54 21.82
C LEU A 165 -25.22 6.41 21.84
N GLU A 166 -24.66 5.89 22.94
CA GLU A 166 -23.21 5.63 23.04
C GLU A 166 -22.78 4.61 21.99
N GLN A 167 -23.58 3.53 21.78
CA GLN A 167 -23.29 2.55 20.74
C GLN A 167 -23.40 3.14 19.32
N VAL A 168 -24.40 3.99 19.06
CA VAL A 168 -24.55 4.70 17.78
C VAL A 168 -23.33 5.58 17.50
N ASN A 169 -22.87 6.32 18.51
CA ASN A 169 -21.70 7.20 18.40
C ASN A 169 -20.43 6.37 18.12
N HIS A 170 -20.22 5.28 18.88
CA HIS A 170 -19.07 4.38 18.69
C HIS A 170 -19.03 3.78 17.25
N ASP A 171 -20.19 3.32 16.76
CA ASP A 171 -20.29 2.75 15.41
C ASP A 171 -20.09 3.82 14.32
N ALA A 172 -20.55 5.05 14.53
CA ALA A 172 -20.31 6.18 13.62
C ALA A 172 -18.82 6.56 13.55
N ASP A 173 -18.12 6.58 14.68
CA ASP A 173 -16.67 6.80 14.75
C ASP A 173 -15.90 5.68 14.03
N ARG A 174 -16.34 4.44 14.19
CA ARG A 174 -15.78 3.29 13.46
C ARG A 174 -15.93 3.46 11.94
N VAL A 175 -17.11 3.87 11.45
CA VAL A 175 -17.34 4.12 10.02
C VAL A 175 -16.42 5.23 9.51
N THR A 176 -16.28 6.32 10.26
CA THR A 176 -15.41 7.44 9.90
C THR A 176 -13.95 7.01 9.78
N ARG A 177 -13.48 6.17 10.71
CA ARG A 177 -12.13 5.59 10.69
C ARG A 177 -11.91 4.71 9.46
N LEU A 178 -12.87 3.83 9.12
CA LEU A 178 -12.80 2.97 7.93
C LEU A 178 -12.73 3.78 6.62
N ILE A 179 -13.49 4.86 6.52
CA ILE A 179 -13.45 5.76 5.35
C ILE A 179 -12.08 6.44 5.24
N THR A 180 -11.53 6.90 6.35
CA THR A 180 -10.20 7.53 6.40
C THR A 180 -9.11 6.55 5.99
N GLU A 181 -9.14 5.31 6.50
CA GLU A 181 -8.22 4.23 6.10
C GLU A 181 -8.30 3.97 4.58
N LEU A 182 -9.51 3.92 4.00
CA LEU A 182 -9.69 3.70 2.57
C LEU A 182 -9.10 4.85 1.73
N LEU A 183 -9.30 6.09 2.16
CA LEU A 183 -8.70 7.26 1.49
C LEU A 183 -7.18 7.26 1.59
N ASP A 184 -6.61 6.86 2.74
CA ASP A 184 -5.16 6.74 2.91
C ASP A 184 -4.59 5.64 2.00
N ILE A 185 -5.26 4.48 1.89
CA ILE A 185 -4.86 3.42 0.94
C ILE A 185 -4.82 3.98 -0.49
N SER A 186 -5.89 4.65 -0.92
CA SER A 186 -5.98 5.22 -2.26
C SER A 186 -4.86 6.23 -2.55
N ARG A 187 -4.52 7.07 -1.56
CA ARG A 187 -3.44 8.07 -1.68
C ARG A 187 -2.06 7.43 -1.70
N LEU A 188 -1.82 6.42 -0.86
CA LEU A 188 -0.57 5.67 -0.80
C LEU A 188 -0.33 4.90 -2.12
N GLU A 189 -1.34 4.17 -2.62
CA GLU A 189 -1.23 3.39 -3.86
C GLU A 189 -1.03 4.26 -5.11
N SER A 190 -1.65 5.44 -5.14
CA SER A 190 -1.51 6.36 -6.27
C SER A 190 -0.26 7.25 -6.20
N GLY A 191 0.53 7.14 -5.11
CA GLY A 191 1.67 8.04 -4.87
C GLY A 191 1.28 9.51 -4.66
N ARG A 192 -0.01 9.78 -4.33
CA ARG A 192 -0.55 11.14 -4.17
C ARG A 192 -0.66 11.58 -2.71
N LEU A 193 -0.02 10.85 -1.79
CA LEU A 193 0.00 11.27 -0.39
C LEU A 193 0.87 12.53 -0.26
N VAL A 194 0.26 13.61 0.15
CA VAL A 194 0.96 14.87 0.47
C VAL A 194 1.02 15.00 1.99
N LEU A 195 2.26 15.05 2.54
CA LEU A 195 2.50 15.23 3.96
C LEU A 195 2.55 16.71 4.32
N ARG A 196 1.87 17.09 5.40
CA ARG A 196 1.91 18.45 5.98
C ARG A 196 2.92 18.46 7.11
N ARG A 197 4.20 18.46 6.73
CA ARG A 197 5.31 18.35 7.68
C ARG A 197 5.49 19.64 8.47
N GLN A 198 5.74 19.49 9.77
CA GLN A 198 6.14 20.55 10.70
C GLN A 198 7.07 19.99 11.78
N MET A 199 7.65 20.84 12.61
CA MET A 199 8.45 20.39 13.73
C MET A 199 7.56 19.77 14.80
N VAL A 200 7.81 18.52 15.15
CA VAL A 200 6.99 17.71 16.06
C VAL A 200 7.83 17.32 17.28
N ASP A 201 7.29 17.56 18.47
CA ASP A 201 7.77 17.01 19.73
C ASP A 201 7.18 15.60 19.91
N LEU A 202 7.96 14.58 19.54
CA LEU A 202 7.53 13.19 19.61
C LEU A 202 7.27 12.68 21.04
N PRO A 203 8.06 13.03 22.07
CA PRO A 203 7.74 12.74 23.46
C PRO A 203 6.36 13.25 23.89
N ALA A 204 6.05 14.51 23.62
CA ALA A 204 4.75 15.10 23.96
C ALA A 204 3.60 14.45 23.16
N LEU A 205 3.80 14.24 21.86
CA LEU A 205 2.83 13.58 20.99
C LEU A 205 2.55 12.15 21.46
N SER A 206 3.58 11.39 21.84
CA SER A 206 3.43 10.01 22.33
C SER A 206 2.62 9.94 23.61
N ARG A 207 2.89 10.83 24.58
CA ARG A 207 2.09 10.94 25.82
C ARG A 207 0.62 11.22 25.51
N ASN A 208 0.35 12.18 24.62
CA ASN A 208 -1.02 12.52 24.23
C ASN A 208 -1.76 11.35 23.56
N VAL A 209 -1.07 10.58 22.70
CA VAL A 209 -1.65 9.39 22.10
C VAL A 209 -1.98 8.33 23.14
N VAL A 210 -1.08 8.02 24.04
CA VAL A 210 -1.31 7.03 25.12
C VAL A 210 -2.48 7.45 26.01
N GLU A 211 -2.56 8.73 26.42
CA GLU A 211 -3.68 9.23 27.20
C GLU A 211 -5.01 9.15 26.44
N LYS A 212 -5.02 9.42 25.15
CA LYS A 212 -6.22 9.26 24.32
C LYS A 212 -6.66 7.80 24.21
N VAL A 213 -5.72 6.88 23.98
CA VAL A 213 -6.03 5.44 23.90
C VAL A 213 -6.51 4.93 25.25
N LYS A 214 -6.00 5.45 26.36
CA LYS A 214 -6.44 5.10 27.72
C LYS A 214 -7.92 5.42 27.98
N MET A 215 -8.49 6.42 27.28
CA MET A 215 -9.94 6.68 27.39
C MET A 215 -10.79 5.55 26.81
N GLU A 216 -10.30 4.86 25.77
CA GLU A 216 -10.99 3.70 25.16
C GLU A 216 -10.63 2.38 25.86
N TYR A 217 -9.42 2.31 26.46
CA TYR A 217 -8.88 1.16 27.18
C TYR A 217 -8.50 1.57 28.60
N PRO A 218 -9.46 1.66 29.56
CA PRO A 218 -9.20 2.17 30.91
C PRO A 218 -8.13 1.40 31.69
N ASP A 219 -7.95 0.11 31.37
CA ASP A 219 -6.94 -0.76 31.97
C ASP A 219 -5.55 -0.61 31.34
N LEU A 220 -5.37 0.34 30.42
CA LEU A 220 -4.09 0.57 29.74
C LEU A 220 -3.02 1.03 30.76
N ASP A 221 -2.03 0.17 30.93
CA ASP A 221 -0.78 0.45 31.64
C ASP A 221 0.36 0.52 30.63
N CYS A 222 0.75 1.75 30.28
CA CYS A 222 1.74 2.02 29.24
C CYS A 222 2.75 3.04 29.74
N THR A 223 4.02 2.67 29.74
CA THR A 223 5.13 3.60 30.01
C THR A 223 5.55 4.32 28.73
N VAL A 224 5.87 5.61 28.86
CA VAL A 224 6.40 6.43 27.76
C VAL A 224 7.78 6.91 28.16
N ASP A 225 8.82 6.36 27.53
CA ASP A 225 10.21 6.59 27.88
C ASP A 225 11.00 7.20 26.70
N PHE A 226 11.56 8.37 26.94
CA PHE A 226 12.36 9.12 25.97
C PHE A 226 13.57 9.75 26.68
N PRO A 227 14.72 9.85 26.01
CA PRO A 227 15.85 10.63 26.52
C PRO A 227 15.46 12.09 26.78
N ASP A 228 16.02 12.70 27.82
CA ASP A 228 15.74 14.10 28.23
C ASP A 228 15.93 15.11 27.07
N ALA A 229 16.93 14.89 26.21
CA ALA A 229 17.25 15.74 25.06
C ALA A 229 16.79 15.10 23.73
N PHE A 230 15.52 14.70 23.62
CA PHE A 230 15.00 14.17 22.36
C PHE A 230 14.76 15.29 21.35
N PRO A 231 15.36 15.21 20.13
CA PRO A 231 15.24 16.28 19.16
C PRO A 231 13.83 16.33 18.53
N PRO A 232 13.32 17.54 18.20
CA PRO A 232 12.11 17.65 17.40
C PRO A 232 12.37 17.13 15.98
N VAL A 233 11.32 16.58 15.33
CA VAL A 233 11.40 15.92 14.04
C VAL A 233 10.50 16.61 13.02
N TYR A 234 10.97 16.78 11.79
CA TYR A 234 10.17 17.36 10.70
C TYR A 234 9.26 16.32 10.06
N ALA A 235 8.03 16.22 10.58
CA ALA A 235 7.06 15.19 10.20
C ALA A 235 5.64 15.75 10.13
N ASP A 236 4.72 14.99 9.56
CA ASP A 236 3.27 15.28 9.61
C ASP A 236 2.70 14.72 10.93
N PRO A 237 2.30 15.59 11.89
CA PRO A 237 1.86 15.15 13.21
C PRO A 237 0.62 14.27 13.16
N ASP A 238 -0.33 14.55 12.25
CA ASP A 238 -1.57 13.77 12.15
C ASP A 238 -1.27 12.33 11.70
N LYS A 239 -0.31 12.19 10.79
CA LYS A 239 0.12 10.87 10.29
C LYS A 239 0.97 10.12 11.31
N VAL A 240 1.81 10.80 12.08
CA VAL A 240 2.55 10.19 13.19
C VAL A 240 1.60 9.74 14.31
N VAL A 241 0.61 10.58 14.68
CA VAL A 241 -0.47 10.20 15.62
C VAL A 241 -1.19 8.95 15.12
N GLN A 242 -1.55 8.91 13.83
CA GLN A 242 -2.24 7.77 13.23
C GLN A 242 -1.43 6.47 13.33
N VAL A 243 -0.12 6.53 13.01
CA VAL A 243 0.79 5.37 13.15
C VAL A 243 0.87 4.91 14.60
N LEU A 244 1.15 5.82 15.52
CA LEU A 244 1.36 5.48 16.91
C LEU A 244 0.07 4.96 17.58
N THR A 245 -1.09 5.59 17.30
CA THR A 245 -2.40 5.12 17.76
C THR A 245 -2.66 3.70 17.28
N ASN A 246 -2.44 3.41 16.01
CA ASN A 246 -2.64 2.07 15.46
C ASN A 246 -1.75 1.02 16.14
N LEU A 247 -0.47 1.36 16.43
CA LEU A 247 0.44 0.43 17.09
C LEU A 247 0.03 0.17 18.54
N VAL A 248 -0.33 1.21 19.31
CA VAL A 248 -0.77 1.09 20.71
C VAL A 248 -2.10 0.35 20.80
N GLU A 249 -3.10 0.70 19.94
CA GLU A 249 -4.38 -0.03 19.90
C GLU A 249 -4.19 -1.51 19.54
N ASN A 250 -3.30 -1.82 18.60
CA ASN A 250 -3.01 -3.21 18.24
C ASN A 250 -2.44 -3.98 19.45
N ALA A 251 -1.54 -3.36 20.20
CA ALA A 251 -1.03 -3.96 21.44
C ALA A 251 -2.15 -4.21 22.46
N CYS A 252 -3.08 -3.26 22.65
CA CYS A 252 -4.24 -3.44 23.54
C CYS A 252 -5.18 -4.56 23.05
N LYS A 253 -5.42 -4.64 21.74
CA LYS A 253 -6.38 -5.59 21.14
C LYS A 253 -5.86 -7.02 21.08
N TYR A 254 -4.58 -7.20 20.77
CA TYR A 254 -4.01 -8.50 20.41
C TYR A 254 -3.02 -9.05 21.44
N ALA A 255 -2.56 -8.22 22.37
CA ALA A 255 -1.69 -8.66 23.44
C ALA A 255 -2.39 -8.50 24.80
N SER A 256 -2.12 -7.40 25.47
CA SER A 256 -2.73 -7.01 26.76
C SER A 256 -2.60 -5.50 26.91
N PRO A 257 -3.56 -4.81 27.51
CA PRO A 257 -3.39 -3.40 27.84
C PRO A 257 -2.36 -3.15 28.97
N VAL A 258 -1.84 -4.21 29.60
CA VAL A 258 -0.93 -4.10 30.73
C VAL A 258 0.51 -4.39 30.32
N GLY A 259 1.42 -3.54 30.77
CA GLY A 259 2.87 -3.69 30.56
C GLY A 259 3.33 -3.31 29.15
N LEU A 260 2.64 -2.36 28.52
CA LEU A 260 3.09 -1.74 27.28
C LEU A 260 4.20 -0.71 27.54
N SER A 261 5.06 -0.50 26.55
CA SER A 261 5.97 0.64 26.53
C SER A 261 6.02 1.31 25.15
N VAL A 262 6.19 2.64 25.19
CA VAL A 262 6.55 3.45 24.03
C VAL A 262 7.90 4.05 24.31
N GLU A 263 8.91 3.66 23.56
CA GLU A 263 10.30 4.03 23.78
C GLU A 263 10.85 4.82 22.60
N GLY A 264 11.47 5.96 22.88
CA GLY A 264 12.16 6.78 21.88
C GLY A 264 13.67 6.58 21.95
N THR A 265 14.33 6.46 20.79
CA THR A 265 15.81 6.46 20.74
C THR A 265 16.28 7.38 19.62
N VAL A 266 17.44 7.99 19.80
CA VAL A 266 18.09 8.87 18.83
C VAL A 266 19.31 8.16 18.28
N ARG A 267 19.47 8.18 16.96
CA ARG A 267 20.67 7.73 16.25
C ARG A 267 21.11 8.84 15.30
N ASP A 268 22.34 8.78 14.82
CA ASP A 268 23.03 9.87 14.11
C ASP A 268 22.16 10.65 13.10
N SER A 269 21.38 9.99 12.27
CA SER A 269 20.56 10.59 11.20
C SER A 269 19.06 10.32 11.32
N GLU A 270 18.64 9.59 12.35
CA GLU A 270 17.24 9.21 12.52
C GLU A 270 16.87 9.09 14.00
N VAL A 271 15.59 9.29 14.28
CA VAL A 271 15.01 8.87 15.54
C VAL A 271 14.20 7.60 15.33
N SER A 272 14.06 6.79 16.36
CA SER A 272 13.13 5.65 16.30
C SER A 272 12.19 5.63 17.50
N LEU A 273 10.95 5.22 17.25
CA LEU A 273 9.95 4.93 18.26
C LEU A 273 9.62 3.43 18.21
N ALA A 274 9.61 2.81 19.39
CA ALA A 274 9.26 1.41 19.54
C ALA A 274 8.04 1.28 20.45
N VAL A 275 7.01 0.56 20.00
CA VAL A 275 5.87 0.13 20.82
C VAL A 275 6.07 -1.34 21.13
N ARG A 276 6.22 -1.66 22.41
CA ARG A 276 6.45 -3.02 22.90
C ARG A 276 5.26 -3.51 23.70
N ASP A 277 4.81 -4.72 23.37
CA ASP A 277 3.81 -5.47 24.13
C ASP A 277 4.40 -6.76 24.73
N ARG A 278 3.66 -7.35 25.67
CA ARG A 278 3.97 -8.63 26.30
C ARG A 278 2.92 -9.69 25.96
N GLY A 279 2.41 -9.68 24.73
CA GLY A 279 1.42 -10.61 24.26
C GLY A 279 1.98 -11.96 23.82
N GLU A 280 1.16 -12.69 23.06
CA GLU A 280 1.55 -14.02 22.55
C GLU A 280 2.65 -13.98 21.48
N GLY A 281 2.95 -12.80 20.95
CA GLY A 281 3.88 -12.62 19.85
C GLY A 281 3.41 -13.27 18.53
N PHE A 282 4.29 -13.22 17.53
CA PHE A 282 4.05 -13.79 16.20
C PHE A 282 5.01 -14.96 15.94
N PRO A 283 4.56 -16.03 15.27
CA PRO A 283 5.47 -17.02 14.74
C PRO A 283 6.31 -16.41 13.61
N GLU A 284 7.55 -16.85 13.44
CA GLU A 284 8.52 -16.31 12.47
C GLU A 284 7.96 -16.23 11.04
N ARG A 285 7.20 -17.26 10.61
CA ARG A 285 6.54 -17.32 9.30
C ARG A 285 5.55 -16.18 9.04
N ASP A 286 5.03 -15.54 10.09
CA ASP A 286 4.04 -14.47 9.97
C ASP A 286 4.69 -13.08 9.94
N LEU A 287 5.93 -12.94 10.45
CA LEU A 287 6.62 -11.64 10.54
C LEU A 287 6.76 -10.94 9.18
N ALA A 288 7.07 -11.68 8.12
CA ALA A 288 7.14 -11.12 6.76
C ALA A 288 5.78 -10.67 6.22
N ARG A 289 4.67 -11.15 6.81
CA ARG A 289 3.31 -10.96 6.31
C ARG A 289 2.49 -9.95 7.12
N VAL A 290 2.90 -9.59 8.34
CA VAL A 290 2.10 -8.69 9.21
C VAL A 290 1.83 -7.31 8.58
N PHE A 291 2.68 -6.87 7.66
CA PHE A 291 2.52 -5.62 6.92
C PHE A 291 1.82 -5.79 5.57
N THR A 292 1.30 -6.98 5.24
CA THR A 292 0.51 -7.17 4.02
C THR A 292 -0.94 -6.77 4.26
N LYS A 293 -1.62 -6.29 3.20
CA LYS A 293 -3.04 -5.91 3.28
C LYS A 293 -3.89 -7.10 3.72
N PHE A 294 -4.87 -6.83 4.59
CA PHE A 294 -5.82 -7.81 5.13
C PHE A 294 -5.21 -8.96 5.94
N PHE A 295 -3.94 -8.84 6.30
CA PHE A 295 -3.34 -9.88 7.15
C PHE A 295 -4.06 -9.94 8.50
N ARG A 296 -4.55 -11.12 8.84
CA ARG A 296 -5.21 -11.46 10.11
C ARG A 296 -4.77 -12.85 10.53
N ARG A 297 -4.54 -13.05 11.80
CA ARG A 297 -4.31 -14.41 12.34
C ARG A 297 -5.65 -15.15 12.43
N ALA A 298 -5.71 -16.38 11.91
CA ALA A 298 -6.92 -17.19 11.88
C ALA A 298 -7.45 -17.55 13.29
N GLU A 299 -6.59 -17.49 14.29
CA GLU A 299 -6.87 -17.95 15.67
C GLU A 299 -7.51 -16.87 16.56
N THR A 300 -7.53 -15.62 16.15
CA THR A 300 -8.12 -14.50 16.92
C THR A 300 -9.46 -14.08 16.34
N LYS A 301 -10.48 -13.85 17.21
CA LYS A 301 -11.74 -13.24 16.80
C LYS A 301 -11.48 -11.90 16.14
N PRO A 302 -11.91 -11.71 14.90
CA PRO A 302 -11.45 -10.60 14.09
C PRO A 302 -12.18 -9.31 14.40
N ASN A 303 -11.60 -8.44 15.19
CA ASN A 303 -12.00 -7.03 15.24
C ASN A 303 -10.95 -6.19 14.52
N GLY A 304 -11.15 -5.90 13.22
CA GLY A 304 -10.27 -5.01 12.48
C GLY A 304 -10.16 -5.39 11.01
N THR A 305 -9.78 -4.43 10.17
CA THR A 305 -9.67 -4.56 8.71
C THR A 305 -8.44 -5.33 8.23
N GLY A 306 -7.40 -5.43 9.07
CA GLY A 306 -6.08 -5.90 8.65
C GLY A 306 -5.33 -4.90 7.76
N LEU A 307 -5.76 -3.64 7.74
CA LEU A 307 -5.18 -2.57 6.92
C LEU A 307 -4.25 -1.64 7.72
N GLY A 308 -4.45 -1.55 9.03
CA GLY A 308 -3.76 -0.57 9.88
C GLY A 308 -2.24 -0.66 9.80
N LEU A 309 -1.64 -1.85 9.92
CA LEU A 309 -0.18 -2.01 9.84
C LEU A 309 0.36 -1.71 8.43
N TRP A 310 -0.36 -2.08 7.38
CA TRP A 310 0.01 -1.73 6.01
C TRP A 310 -0.01 -0.21 5.80
N ILE A 311 -1.06 0.47 6.27
CA ILE A 311 -1.17 1.95 6.21
C ILE A 311 -0.05 2.58 7.02
N SER A 312 0.19 2.11 8.25
CA SER A 312 1.26 2.64 9.11
C SER A 312 2.62 2.54 8.44
N ARG A 313 2.92 1.41 7.78
CA ARG A 313 4.15 1.23 7.04
C ARG A 313 4.26 2.23 5.88
N GLY A 314 3.22 2.36 5.07
CA GLY A 314 3.20 3.32 3.96
C GLY A 314 3.35 4.78 4.42
N LEU A 315 2.73 5.16 5.54
CA LEU A 315 2.87 6.49 6.12
C LEU A 315 4.29 6.77 6.61
N VAL A 316 4.93 5.80 7.26
CA VAL A 316 6.32 5.90 7.71
C VAL A 316 7.28 5.97 6.52
N GLU A 317 7.10 5.12 5.51
CA GLU A 317 7.89 5.15 4.26
C GLU A 317 7.74 6.49 3.51
N ALA A 318 6.55 7.08 3.49
CA ALA A 318 6.33 8.41 2.93
C ALA A 318 7.08 9.53 3.68
N HIS A 319 7.40 9.34 4.96
CA HIS A 319 8.27 10.23 5.73
C HIS A 319 9.76 9.98 5.48
N GLY A 320 10.13 8.95 4.72
CA GLY A 320 11.51 8.52 4.50
C GLY A 320 12.05 7.60 5.60
N GLY A 321 11.18 7.09 6.47
CA GLY A 321 11.51 6.13 7.52
C GLY A 321 11.22 4.68 7.14
N ARG A 322 11.30 3.78 8.12
CA ARG A 322 10.93 2.37 7.99
C ARG A 322 10.14 1.90 9.20
N LEU A 323 9.24 0.95 9.02
CA LEU A 323 8.48 0.28 10.09
C LEU A 323 8.81 -1.21 10.06
N ASP A 324 9.33 -1.70 11.18
CA ASP A 324 9.77 -3.08 11.37
C ASP A 324 9.09 -3.71 12.59
N VAL A 325 9.12 -5.03 12.67
CA VAL A 325 8.63 -5.80 13.81
C VAL A 325 9.66 -6.85 14.23
N THR A 326 9.85 -6.97 15.52
CA THR A 326 10.53 -8.12 16.14
C THR A 326 9.56 -8.76 17.11
N SER A 327 9.46 -10.08 17.09
CA SER A 327 8.54 -10.79 17.97
C SER A 327 9.04 -12.19 18.26
N VAL A 328 8.79 -12.63 19.49
CA VAL A 328 9.06 -14.00 19.94
C VAL A 328 7.75 -14.56 20.49
N ARG A 329 7.37 -15.74 20.01
CA ARG A 329 6.12 -16.39 20.44
C ARG A 329 6.17 -16.64 21.96
N GLY A 330 5.18 -16.12 22.68
CA GLY A 330 5.07 -16.20 24.14
C GLY A 330 5.77 -15.08 24.91
N GLU A 331 6.52 -14.19 24.24
CA GLU A 331 7.25 -13.10 24.89
C GLU A 331 6.73 -11.71 24.50
N GLY A 332 5.93 -11.63 23.42
CA GLY A 332 5.37 -10.39 22.91
C GLY A 332 5.99 -9.91 21.61
N SER A 333 5.68 -8.66 21.24
CA SER A 333 6.14 -8.04 20.01
C SER A 333 6.67 -6.63 20.25
N THR A 334 7.56 -6.20 19.39
CA THR A 334 8.05 -4.82 19.35
C THR A 334 7.93 -4.31 17.91
N PHE A 335 7.04 -3.36 17.73
CA PHE A 335 6.92 -2.61 16.47
C PHE A 335 7.77 -1.35 16.60
N ARG A 336 8.69 -1.15 15.66
CA ARG A 336 9.60 -0.01 15.64
C ARG A 336 9.50 0.74 14.33
N PHE A 337 9.29 2.04 14.39
CA PHE A 337 9.40 2.89 13.20
C PHE A 337 10.47 3.97 13.39
N THR A 338 11.05 4.41 12.27
CA THR A 338 12.07 5.46 12.25
C THR A 338 11.55 6.68 11.49
N LEU A 339 12.08 7.84 11.85
CA LEU A 339 11.89 9.09 11.11
C LEU A 339 13.25 9.76 10.94
N PRO A 340 13.56 10.30 9.74
CA PRO A 340 14.84 10.96 9.50
C PRO A 340 14.93 12.26 10.29
N LEU A 341 16.14 12.54 10.81
CA LEU A 341 16.52 13.85 11.32
C LEU A 341 17.08 14.65 10.15
N TYR A 342 16.40 15.72 9.77
CA TYR A 342 16.91 16.67 8.77
C TYR A 342 17.80 17.69 9.47
N ALA A 343 18.99 17.94 8.91
CA ALA A 343 19.82 19.05 9.36
C ALA A 343 19.08 20.37 9.11
N PHE A 344 19.17 21.31 10.04
CA PHE A 344 18.46 22.60 9.95
C PHE A 344 18.80 23.38 8.67
N GLU A 345 19.99 23.16 8.11
CA GLU A 345 20.48 23.74 6.86
C GLU A 345 19.75 23.19 5.61
N GLU A 346 19.27 21.93 5.64
CA GLU A 346 18.54 21.32 4.55
C GLU A 346 17.07 21.80 4.45
N LEU A 347 16.51 22.32 5.55
CA LEU A 347 15.13 22.81 5.61
C LEU A 347 14.96 24.23 5.02
N HIS A 348 16.06 24.99 4.85
CA HIS A 348 16.04 26.37 4.40
C HIS A 348 16.62 26.57 2.99
N GLY A 349 17.01 25.49 2.32
CA GLY A 349 17.64 25.49 0.99
C GLY A 349 16.77 24.97 -0.15
N ALA A 350 15.45 24.80 0.05
CA ALA A 350 14.52 24.34 -0.99
C ALA A 350 13.49 25.42 -1.33
#